data_712492fd0be36f7db7130f40020b5fc0
#
_entry.id   712492fd0be36f7db7130f40020b5fc0
#
_cell.length_a   1.000
_cell.length_b   1.000
_cell.length_c   1.000
_cell.angle_alpha   90.00
_cell.angle_beta   90.00
_cell.angle_gamma   90.00
#
_symmetry.space_group_name_H-M   'P 1'
#
loop_
_entity.id
_entity.type
_entity.pdbx_description
1 polymer ?
#
loop_
_entity_poly.entity_id
_entity_poly.type
_entity_poly.pdbx_seq_one_letter_code
_entity_poly.pdbx_strand_id
1 'polypeptide(L)'
;MKKYTLTLLFMAVTLCVSSQNLFVGTYNIRNDNSDDRKEGNAWPKRCQVICDMMNFEQPDIFGTQEVLVGQLRDLKQGLDGYDCIGVGRDDGKEAGEYSAIFYKKDKLKRLDYGNFWLNETPDKPALGWDAACIRICTWGKFQDVKTKLKFYFFNLHMDHVGVVARREAAKLVVRKIKEIAGCNAPVILTGDFNVDQHDEIYQIFTQSGLLKDSYTAAKMRFAENGTFQGFKSSLLTDSRIDHVFVSNKFQVNQYGILTNGYWTEGTSREVSKEGAAPQELNFRQYVHRLPSDHYPVMVKLNYQK
;
A
#
# COMPACT_ATOMS: atom_id res chain seq x y z
N MET A 1 -18.67 1.65 -73.59
CA MET A 1 -17.64 1.23 -72.59
C MET A 1 -17.94 1.92 -71.29
N LYS A 2 -18.50 1.22 -70.32
CA LYS A 2 -18.78 1.77 -68.94
C LYS A 2 -17.58 1.51 -68.08
N LYS A 3 -16.94 2.55 -67.58
CA LYS A 3 -15.85 2.47 -66.60
C LYS A 3 -16.45 2.29 -65.19
N TYR A 4 -16.17 1.18 -64.55
CA TYR A 4 -16.50 0.95 -63.12
C TYR A 4 -15.35 1.41 -62.29
N THR A 5 -15.55 2.51 -61.51
CA THR A 5 -14.60 3.00 -60.51
C THR A 5 -14.83 2.21 -59.24
N LEU A 6 -13.85 1.37 -58.86
CA LEU A 6 -13.87 0.60 -57.63
C LEU A 6 -13.33 1.47 -56.49
N THR A 7 -14.23 1.95 -55.61
CA THR A 7 -13.86 2.72 -54.44
C THR A 7 -13.53 1.76 -53.30
N LEU A 8 -12.23 1.58 -52.97
CA LEU A 8 -11.80 0.85 -51.80
C LEU A 8 -12.04 1.70 -50.55
N LEU A 9 -12.98 1.28 -49.72
CA LEU A 9 -13.23 1.84 -48.39
C LEU A 9 -12.24 1.25 -47.40
N PHE A 10 -11.20 1.99 -47.05
CA PHE A 10 -10.26 1.63 -45.98
C PHE A 10 -10.98 1.87 -44.63
N MET A 11 -11.46 0.78 -44.02
CA MET A 11 -11.98 0.79 -42.65
C MET A 11 -10.79 0.81 -41.69
N ALA A 12 -10.40 1.99 -41.20
CA ALA A 12 -9.41 2.16 -40.15
C ALA A 12 -10.01 1.62 -38.84
N VAL A 13 -9.68 0.39 -38.48
CA VAL A 13 -9.96 -0.16 -37.16
C VAL A 13 -9.00 0.53 -36.19
N THR A 14 -9.47 1.58 -35.56
CA THR A 14 -8.81 2.17 -34.40
C THR A 14 -8.88 1.14 -33.27
N LEU A 15 -7.83 0.36 -33.11
CA LEU A 15 -7.60 -0.43 -31.89
C LEU A 15 -7.47 0.55 -30.73
N CYS A 16 -8.57 0.80 -30.01
CA CYS A 16 -8.49 1.42 -28.70
C CYS A 16 -7.65 0.51 -27.80
N VAL A 17 -6.35 0.76 -27.73
CA VAL A 17 -5.49 0.15 -26.73
C VAL A 17 -5.96 0.68 -25.38
N SER A 18 -6.85 -0.06 -24.74
CA SER A 18 -7.25 0.24 -23.37
C SER A 18 -5.98 0.25 -22.53
N SER A 19 -5.61 1.41 -22.01
CA SER A 19 -4.47 1.54 -21.12
C SER A 19 -4.70 0.63 -19.90
N GLN A 20 -3.74 -0.27 -19.66
CA GLN A 20 -3.82 -1.24 -18.57
C GLN A 20 -3.28 -0.58 -17.29
N ASN A 21 -4.09 0.32 -16.72
CA ASN A 21 -3.72 1.10 -15.56
C ASN A 21 -4.12 0.38 -14.27
N LEU A 22 -3.21 0.40 -13.30
CA LEU A 22 -3.46 -0.02 -11.93
C LEU A 22 -3.11 1.13 -10.99
N PHE A 23 -3.99 1.39 -10.02
CA PHE A 23 -3.75 2.27 -8.90
C PHE A 23 -3.57 1.43 -7.65
N VAL A 24 -2.36 1.43 -7.09
CA VAL A 24 -1.95 0.52 -6.02
C VAL A 24 -1.40 1.31 -4.84
N GLY A 25 -1.39 0.70 -3.66
CA GLY A 25 -0.85 1.36 -2.48
C GLY A 25 -0.37 0.41 -1.39
N THR A 26 0.22 1.00 -0.36
CA THR A 26 0.52 0.38 0.94
C THR A 26 0.22 1.36 2.06
N TYR A 27 -0.27 0.86 3.18
CA TYR A 27 -0.57 1.67 4.34
C TYR A 27 -0.45 0.87 5.64
N ASN A 28 0.58 1.13 6.44
CA ASN A 28 0.61 0.71 7.82
C ASN A 28 -0.44 1.54 8.59
N ILE A 29 -1.53 0.91 9.02
CA ILE A 29 -2.67 1.58 9.67
C ILE A 29 -2.50 1.75 11.18
N ARG A 30 -1.41 1.30 11.74
CA ARG A 30 -1.13 1.22 13.17
C ARG A 30 -2.16 0.36 13.92
N ASN A 31 -1.71 -0.60 14.69
CA ASN A 31 -2.56 -1.46 15.47
C ASN A 31 -3.35 -0.69 16.56
N ASP A 32 -4.42 -1.29 17.05
CA ASP A 32 -5.18 -0.74 18.17
C ASP A 32 -4.56 -1.16 19.50
N ASN A 33 -3.86 -0.25 20.16
CA ASN A 33 -3.16 -0.49 21.41
C ASN A 33 -3.53 0.52 22.52
N SER A 34 -3.19 0.17 23.76
CA SER A 34 -3.54 0.96 24.93
C SER A 34 -2.80 2.29 25.03
N ASP A 35 -1.59 2.38 24.51
CA ASP A 35 -0.77 3.57 24.66
C ASP A 35 -1.21 4.66 23.68
N ASP A 36 -1.49 4.30 22.44
CA ASP A 36 -2.09 5.21 21.48
C ASP A 36 -3.46 5.74 21.94
N ARG A 37 -4.24 4.92 22.66
CA ARG A 37 -5.52 5.35 23.25
C ARG A 37 -5.33 6.43 24.30
N LYS A 38 -4.33 6.32 25.18
CA LYS A 38 -3.99 7.31 26.19
C LYS A 38 -3.59 8.66 25.56
N GLU A 39 -2.92 8.61 24.41
CA GLU A 39 -2.48 9.79 23.65
C GLU A 39 -3.57 10.38 22.74
N GLY A 40 -4.76 9.79 22.74
CA GLY A 40 -5.91 10.25 21.96
C GLY A 40 -5.95 9.74 20.52
N ASN A 41 -5.07 8.78 20.16
CA ASN A 41 -4.96 8.15 18.84
C ASN A 41 -5.69 6.79 18.77
N ALA A 42 -6.74 6.61 19.56
CA ALA A 42 -7.54 5.38 19.61
C ALA A 42 -8.08 4.99 18.22
N TRP A 43 -8.08 3.69 17.92
CA TRP A 43 -8.56 3.16 16.66
C TRP A 43 -9.94 3.65 16.22
N PRO A 44 -10.99 3.70 17.08
CA PRO A 44 -12.32 4.16 16.66
C PRO A 44 -12.34 5.59 16.09
N LYS A 45 -11.39 6.45 16.51
CA LYS A 45 -11.25 7.81 15.97
C LYS A 45 -10.55 7.84 14.62
N ARG A 46 -9.66 6.87 14.36
CA ARG A 46 -8.83 6.79 13.17
C ARG A 46 -9.49 6.00 12.04
N CYS A 47 -10.27 4.98 12.38
CA CYS A 47 -10.87 4.03 11.46
C CYS A 47 -11.68 4.73 10.36
N GLN A 48 -12.62 5.60 10.74
CA GLN A 48 -13.47 6.29 9.76
C GLN A 48 -12.64 7.16 8.79
N VAL A 49 -11.64 7.87 9.32
CA VAL A 49 -10.76 8.71 8.49
C VAL A 49 -9.96 7.89 7.48
N ILE A 50 -9.46 6.72 7.91
CA ILE A 50 -8.75 5.79 7.03
C ILE A 50 -9.69 5.26 5.93
N CYS A 51 -10.91 4.83 6.32
CA CYS A 51 -11.90 4.35 5.36
C CYS A 51 -12.30 5.44 4.36
N ASP A 52 -12.58 6.65 4.84
CA ASP A 52 -12.94 7.79 3.98
C ASP A 52 -11.83 8.13 2.98
N MET A 53 -10.57 8.16 3.44
CA MET A 53 -9.42 8.41 2.57
C MET A 53 -9.29 7.31 1.51
N MET A 54 -9.39 6.03 1.87
CA MET A 54 -9.30 4.93 0.90
C MET A 54 -10.50 4.89 -0.05
N ASN A 55 -11.71 5.22 0.42
CA ASN A 55 -12.91 5.32 -0.41
C ASN A 55 -12.87 6.53 -1.35
N PHE A 56 -12.18 7.63 -0.96
CA PHE A 56 -11.98 8.81 -1.82
C PHE A 56 -10.91 8.55 -2.88
N GLU A 57 -9.75 8.05 -2.49
CA GLU A 57 -8.64 7.75 -3.40
C GLU A 57 -8.95 6.58 -4.33
N GLN A 58 -9.68 5.59 -3.84
CA GLN A 58 -10.10 4.42 -4.58
C GLN A 58 -8.97 3.63 -5.26
N PRO A 59 -7.90 3.24 -4.54
CA PRO A 59 -6.92 2.35 -5.13
C PRO A 59 -7.54 1.02 -5.56
N ASP A 60 -7.06 0.45 -6.66
CA ASP A 60 -7.57 -0.83 -7.16
C ASP A 60 -7.20 -2.00 -6.23
N ILE A 61 -6.03 -1.90 -5.62
CA ILE A 61 -5.49 -2.88 -4.67
C ILE A 61 -4.45 -2.21 -3.77
N PHE A 62 -4.46 -2.52 -2.49
CA PHE A 62 -3.47 -2.01 -1.55
C PHE A 62 -3.20 -2.99 -0.41
N GLY A 63 -1.96 -2.96 0.08
CA GLY A 63 -1.53 -3.68 1.28
C GLY A 63 -1.76 -2.87 2.53
N THR A 64 -2.06 -3.54 3.64
CA THR A 64 -2.11 -2.92 4.97
C THR A 64 -1.24 -3.70 5.95
N GLN A 65 -0.67 -3.02 6.94
CA GLN A 65 0.14 -3.62 7.99
C GLN A 65 -0.41 -3.25 9.37
N GLU A 66 -0.06 -4.03 10.39
CA GLU A 66 -0.49 -3.90 11.79
C GLU A 66 -1.99 -4.09 12.03
N VAL A 67 -2.69 -4.73 11.12
CA VAL A 67 -4.15 -4.90 11.22
C VAL A 67 -4.50 -6.02 12.19
N LEU A 68 -5.10 -5.73 13.33
CA LEU A 68 -5.69 -6.74 14.21
C LEU A 68 -7.06 -7.20 13.67
N VAL A 69 -7.51 -8.40 14.09
CA VAL A 69 -8.78 -8.97 13.60
C VAL A 69 -9.98 -8.04 13.79
N GLY A 70 -10.05 -7.27 14.89
CA GLY A 70 -11.09 -6.26 15.12
C GLY A 70 -11.03 -5.14 14.08
N GLN A 71 -9.82 -4.59 13.85
CA GLN A 71 -9.59 -3.56 12.83
C GLN A 71 -9.89 -4.08 11.41
N LEU A 72 -9.56 -5.36 11.12
CA LEU A 72 -9.89 -5.97 9.84
C LEU A 72 -11.40 -6.01 9.58
N ARG A 73 -12.20 -6.35 10.63
CA ARG A 73 -13.66 -6.34 10.55
C ARG A 73 -14.21 -4.94 10.28
N ASP A 74 -13.70 -3.94 10.99
CA ASP A 74 -14.10 -2.54 10.81
C ASP A 74 -13.76 -2.04 9.39
N LEU A 75 -12.53 -2.33 8.90
CA LEU A 75 -12.12 -1.97 7.54
C LEU A 75 -12.98 -2.67 6.47
N LYS A 76 -13.32 -3.95 6.66
CA LYS A 76 -14.22 -4.68 5.73
C LYS A 76 -15.62 -4.08 5.69
N GLN A 77 -16.06 -3.49 6.78
CA GLN A 77 -17.36 -2.82 6.86
C GLN A 77 -17.30 -1.41 6.27
N GLY A 78 -16.20 -0.69 6.47
CA GLY A 78 -16.05 0.72 6.08
C GLY A 78 -15.50 0.95 4.67
N LEU A 79 -14.95 -0.09 4.00
CA LEU A 79 -14.36 0.02 2.66
C LEU A 79 -15.34 -0.45 1.59
N ASP A 80 -15.87 0.51 0.82
CA ASP A 80 -16.88 0.25 -0.19
C ASP A 80 -16.34 -0.50 -1.41
N GLY A 81 -16.93 -1.66 -1.70
CA GLY A 81 -16.59 -2.44 -2.91
C GLY A 81 -15.30 -3.27 -2.80
N TYR A 82 -14.62 -3.26 -1.66
CA TYR A 82 -13.42 -4.06 -1.45
C TYR A 82 -13.72 -5.45 -0.88
N ASP A 83 -12.84 -6.39 -1.18
CA ASP A 83 -12.67 -7.65 -0.47
C ASP A 83 -11.21 -7.73 -0.01
N CYS A 84 -10.87 -8.67 0.89
CA CYS A 84 -9.52 -8.80 1.38
C CYS A 84 -9.06 -10.24 1.50
N ILE A 85 -7.73 -10.41 1.51
CA ILE A 85 -7.03 -11.65 1.83
C ILE A 85 -5.96 -11.40 2.88
N GLY A 86 -5.63 -12.44 3.64
CA GLY A 86 -4.63 -12.43 4.69
C GLY A 86 -5.07 -13.27 5.88
N VAL A 87 -4.13 -13.57 6.76
CA VAL A 87 -4.34 -14.29 8.02
C VAL A 87 -3.54 -13.62 9.14
N GLY A 88 -3.90 -13.86 10.38
CA GLY A 88 -3.14 -13.42 11.54
C GLY A 88 -1.77 -14.11 11.60
N ARG A 89 -0.73 -13.34 11.87
CA ARG A 89 0.66 -13.81 11.80
C ARG A 89 1.03 -14.84 12.85
N ASP A 90 0.30 -14.88 13.99
CA ASP A 90 0.71 -15.70 15.14
C ASP A 90 0.20 -17.15 15.05
N ASP A 91 -0.91 -17.39 14.34
CA ASP A 91 -1.52 -18.72 14.23
C ASP A 91 -1.93 -19.13 12.81
N GLY A 92 -1.76 -18.23 11.84
CA GLY A 92 -2.23 -18.44 10.48
C GLY A 92 -3.74 -18.41 10.34
N LYS A 93 -4.47 -17.85 11.31
CA LYS A 93 -5.93 -17.70 11.35
C LYS A 93 -6.31 -16.26 11.73
N GLU A 94 -6.62 -16.01 13.00
CA GLU A 94 -7.08 -14.71 13.48
C GLU A 94 -6.14 -14.04 14.49
N ALA A 95 -5.16 -14.76 15.05
CA ALA A 95 -4.28 -14.23 16.08
C ALA A 95 -3.11 -13.41 15.49
N GLY A 96 -2.80 -12.30 16.16
CA GLY A 96 -1.74 -11.36 15.77
C GLY A 96 -2.15 -10.42 14.65
N GLU A 97 -1.18 -9.67 14.17
CA GLU A 97 -1.38 -8.69 13.12
C GLU A 97 -1.43 -9.35 11.74
N TYR A 98 -2.25 -8.79 10.85
CA TYR A 98 -2.33 -9.15 9.45
C TYR A 98 -1.46 -8.21 8.60
N SER A 99 -0.84 -8.76 7.58
CA SER A 99 -0.39 -8.03 6.40
C SER A 99 -1.45 -8.22 5.30
N ALA A 100 -2.63 -7.61 5.48
CA ALA A 100 -3.77 -7.88 4.62
C ALA A 100 -3.66 -7.15 3.25
N ILE A 101 -4.29 -7.72 2.22
CA ILE A 101 -4.40 -7.13 0.90
C ILE A 101 -5.88 -6.87 0.62
N PHE A 102 -6.25 -5.61 0.44
CA PHE A 102 -7.58 -5.17 0.02
C PHE A 102 -7.60 -4.92 -1.49
N TYR A 103 -8.65 -5.36 -2.18
CA TYR A 103 -8.80 -5.19 -3.63
C TYR A 103 -10.24 -4.95 -4.03
N LYS A 104 -10.46 -4.14 -5.08
CA LYS A 104 -11.79 -3.86 -5.65
C LYS A 104 -12.37 -5.10 -6.32
N LYS A 105 -13.52 -5.57 -5.84
CA LYS A 105 -14.21 -6.79 -6.34
C LYS A 105 -14.72 -6.66 -7.78
N ASP A 106 -15.11 -5.48 -8.20
CA ASP A 106 -15.63 -5.20 -9.54
C ASP A 106 -14.52 -5.10 -10.60
N LYS A 107 -13.31 -4.72 -10.17
CA LYS A 107 -12.16 -4.55 -11.06
C LYS A 107 -11.23 -5.77 -11.09
N LEU A 108 -11.03 -6.42 -9.97
CA LEU A 108 -10.04 -7.48 -9.81
C LEU A 108 -10.69 -8.81 -9.39
N LYS A 109 -10.42 -9.86 -10.18
CA LYS A 109 -10.73 -11.24 -9.82
C LYS A 109 -9.52 -11.87 -9.17
N ARG A 110 -9.64 -12.34 -7.93
CA ARG A 110 -8.63 -13.18 -7.28
C ARG A 110 -8.62 -14.55 -7.93
N LEU A 111 -7.45 -14.99 -8.38
CA LEU A 111 -7.25 -16.30 -9.01
C LEU A 111 -6.62 -17.30 -8.05
N ASP A 112 -5.69 -16.82 -7.20
CA ASP A 112 -4.96 -17.61 -6.23
C ASP A 112 -4.45 -16.72 -5.11
N TYR A 113 -4.11 -17.27 -3.95
CA TYR A 113 -3.54 -16.53 -2.82
C TYR A 113 -2.90 -17.45 -1.81
N GLY A 114 -2.06 -16.90 -0.95
CA GLY A 114 -1.44 -17.60 0.15
C GLY A 114 -0.65 -16.68 1.07
N ASN A 115 -0.01 -17.30 2.03
CA ASN A 115 0.84 -16.63 3.00
C ASN A 115 2.12 -17.42 3.18
N PHE A 116 3.19 -16.76 3.60
CA PHE A 116 4.39 -17.38 4.11
C PHE A 116 5.00 -16.51 5.21
N TRP A 117 5.63 -17.15 6.18
CA TRP A 117 6.25 -16.45 7.30
C TRP A 117 7.69 -16.06 6.98
N LEU A 118 8.12 -14.93 7.53
CA LEU A 118 9.48 -14.41 7.34
C LEU A 118 10.42 -15.03 8.40
N ASN A 119 10.67 -16.33 8.24
CA ASN A 119 11.51 -17.13 9.11
C ASN A 119 12.20 -18.27 8.32
N GLU A 120 12.98 -19.10 9.00
CA GLU A 120 13.73 -20.22 8.42
C GLU A 120 12.81 -21.37 7.94
N THR A 121 11.55 -21.39 8.44
CA THR A 121 10.52 -22.38 8.06
C THR A 121 9.25 -21.66 7.59
N PRO A 122 9.24 -21.12 6.36
CA PRO A 122 8.21 -20.16 5.91
C PRO A 122 6.77 -20.69 5.89
N ASP A 123 6.58 -21.99 6.03
CA ASP A 123 5.25 -22.62 5.93
C ASP A 123 4.45 -22.58 7.24
N LYS A 124 5.04 -22.07 8.33
CA LYS A 124 4.40 -22.03 9.65
C LYS A 124 4.80 -20.81 10.47
N PRO A 125 3.92 -20.36 11.40
CA PRO A 125 4.24 -19.27 12.32
C PRO A 125 5.42 -19.61 13.22
N ALA A 126 6.45 -18.77 13.19
CA ALA A 126 7.57 -18.80 14.13
C ALA A 126 8.32 -17.46 14.08
N LEU A 127 9.06 -17.14 15.15
CA LEU A 127 10.09 -16.10 15.09
C LEU A 127 11.16 -16.50 14.07
N GLY A 128 11.63 -15.56 13.29
CA GLY A 128 12.73 -15.77 12.34
C GLY A 128 14.00 -15.09 12.82
N TRP A 129 15.12 -15.81 12.82
CA TRP A 129 16.45 -15.29 13.15
C TRP A 129 16.48 -14.51 14.49
N ASP A 130 16.80 -13.21 14.45
CA ASP A 130 16.81 -12.29 15.60
C ASP A 130 15.56 -11.41 15.70
N ALA A 131 14.45 -11.80 15.05
CA ALA A 131 13.22 -11.02 15.03
C ALA A 131 12.59 -10.85 16.43
N ALA A 132 12.08 -9.67 16.72
CA ALA A 132 11.31 -9.38 17.93
C ALA A 132 9.88 -9.90 17.86
N CYS A 133 9.31 -10.05 16.65
CA CYS A 133 7.94 -10.49 16.41
C CYS A 133 7.87 -11.49 15.25
N ILE A 134 6.84 -12.35 15.26
CA ILE A 134 6.49 -13.17 14.11
C ILE A 134 6.10 -12.24 12.95
N ARG A 135 6.63 -12.50 11.75
CA ARG A 135 6.40 -11.68 10.56
C ARG A 135 5.87 -12.53 9.42
N ILE A 136 4.99 -11.96 8.61
CA ILE A 136 4.28 -12.65 7.55
C ILE A 136 4.26 -11.83 6.26
N CYS A 137 4.24 -12.52 5.13
CA CYS A 137 3.93 -11.96 3.82
C CYS A 137 2.68 -12.63 3.27
N THR A 138 1.67 -11.84 2.93
CA THR A 138 0.49 -12.27 2.19
C THR A 138 0.71 -12.02 0.71
N TRP A 139 0.25 -12.94 -0.15
CA TRP A 139 0.28 -12.74 -1.59
C TRP A 139 -1.02 -13.16 -2.26
N GLY A 140 -1.30 -12.57 -3.41
CA GLY A 140 -2.40 -12.97 -4.27
C GLY A 140 -2.06 -12.84 -5.74
N LYS A 141 -2.65 -13.72 -6.56
CA LYS A 141 -2.68 -13.62 -8.00
C LYS A 141 -4.02 -13.06 -8.44
N PHE A 142 -3.99 -11.95 -9.13
CA PHE A 142 -5.19 -11.22 -9.55
C PHE A 142 -5.27 -11.13 -11.08
N GLN A 143 -6.50 -10.97 -11.57
CA GLN A 143 -6.77 -10.66 -12.95
C GLN A 143 -7.67 -9.42 -13.02
N ASP A 144 -7.23 -8.41 -13.73
CA ASP A 144 -8.09 -7.28 -14.10
C ASP A 144 -9.23 -7.77 -15.00
N VAL A 145 -10.48 -7.54 -14.58
CA VAL A 145 -11.69 -8.07 -15.23
C VAL A 145 -11.84 -7.54 -16.66
N LYS A 146 -11.46 -6.27 -16.89
CA LYS A 146 -11.60 -5.60 -18.18
C LYS A 146 -10.45 -5.91 -19.12
N THR A 147 -9.22 -5.76 -18.67
CA THR A 147 -8.03 -5.85 -19.52
C THR A 147 -7.47 -7.27 -19.62
N LYS A 148 -7.91 -8.17 -18.74
CA LYS A 148 -7.42 -9.57 -18.59
C LYS A 148 -5.95 -9.65 -18.15
N LEU A 149 -5.33 -8.54 -17.78
CA LEU A 149 -4.00 -8.53 -17.17
C LEU A 149 -3.99 -9.42 -15.93
N LYS A 150 -3.04 -10.35 -15.87
CA LYS A 150 -2.76 -11.15 -14.66
C LYS A 150 -1.49 -10.62 -14.01
N PHE A 151 -1.52 -10.44 -12.70
CA PHE A 151 -0.37 -9.97 -11.93
C PHE A 151 -0.37 -10.58 -10.53
N TYR A 152 0.76 -10.52 -9.85
CA TYR A 152 0.91 -10.93 -8.47
C TYR A 152 1.11 -9.69 -7.59
N PHE A 153 0.47 -9.72 -6.44
CA PHE A 153 0.60 -8.68 -5.42
C PHE A 153 1.04 -9.33 -4.12
N PHE A 154 2.12 -8.82 -3.55
CA PHE A 154 2.69 -9.26 -2.27
C PHE A 154 2.62 -8.10 -1.28
N ASN A 155 2.31 -8.40 -0.02
CA ASN A 155 2.28 -7.42 1.05
C ASN A 155 2.90 -8.00 2.31
N LEU A 156 3.83 -7.26 2.92
CA LEU A 156 4.58 -7.72 4.08
C LEU A 156 4.72 -6.64 5.15
N HIS A 157 5.15 -7.08 6.34
CA HIS A 157 5.67 -6.20 7.39
C HIS A 157 6.92 -6.87 7.96
N MET A 158 8.09 -6.25 7.74
CA MET A 158 9.37 -6.78 8.22
C MET A 158 9.62 -6.41 9.68
N ASP A 159 10.58 -7.08 10.32
CA ASP A 159 10.87 -6.85 11.74
C ASP A 159 11.50 -5.48 11.99
N HIS A 160 11.09 -4.81 13.08
CA HIS A 160 11.55 -3.47 13.42
C HIS A 160 12.84 -3.45 14.26
N VAL A 161 13.24 -4.59 14.82
CA VAL A 161 14.44 -4.71 15.67
C VAL A 161 15.52 -5.54 15.00
N GLY A 162 15.21 -6.78 14.61
CA GLY A 162 16.17 -7.76 14.12
C GLY A 162 16.78 -7.39 12.76
N VAL A 163 18.05 -7.03 12.74
CA VAL A 163 18.76 -6.69 11.49
C VAL A 163 19.00 -7.93 10.62
N VAL A 164 19.36 -9.06 11.25
CA VAL A 164 19.53 -10.34 10.54
C VAL A 164 18.20 -10.80 9.98
N ALA A 165 17.13 -10.70 10.78
CA ALA A 165 15.77 -11.04 10.36
C ALA A 165 15.34 -10.22 9.14
N ARG A 166 15.56 -8.91 9.12
CA ARG A 166 15.26 -8.08 7.94
C ARG A 166 16.06 -8.50 6.72
N ARG A 167 17.36 -8.72 6.86
CA ARG A 167 18.24 -9.12 5.75
C ARG A 167 17.84 -10.48 5.16
N GLU A 168 17.65 -11.47 6.00
CA GLU A 168 17.29 -12.82 5.54
C GLU A 168 15.84 -12.88 5.04
N ALA A 169 14.91 -12.14 5.66
CA ALA A 169 13.56 -11.97 5.15
C ALA A 169 13.53 -11.34 3.75
N ALA A 170 14.36 -10.32 3.49
CA ALA A 170 14.47 -9.72 2.15
C ALA A 170 14.89 -10.75 1.09
N LYS A 171 15.94 -11.56 1.40
CA LYS A 171 16.39 -12.66 0.53
C LYS A 171 15.29 -13.71 0.32
N LEU A 172 14.59 -14.08 1.40
CA LEU A 172 13.48 -15.03 1.37
C LEU A 172 12.34 -14.52 0.47
N VAL A 173 11.93 -13.27 0.62
CA VAL A 173 10.85 -12.66 -0.18
C VAL A 173 11.20 -12.66 -1.67
N VAL A 174 12.42 -12.26 -2.04
CA VAL A 174 12.89 -12.31 -3.44
C VAL A 174 12.86 -13.74 -3.99
N ARG A 175 13.29 -14.74 -3.20
CA ARG A 175 13.21 -16.15 -3.58
C ARG A 175 11.76 -16.62 -3.74
N LYS A 176 10.87 -16.31 -2.78
CA LYS A 176 9.45 -16.67 -2.82
C LYS A 176 8.71 -16.01 -3.99
N ILE A 177 9.04 -14.79 -4.37
CA ILE A 177 8.51 -14.15 -5.58
C ILE A 177 8.89 -14.97 -6.82
N LYS A 178 10.16 -15.43 -6.94
CA LYS A 178 10.60 -16.28 -8.06
C LYS A 178 9.87 -17.63 -8.09
N GLU A 179 9.70 -18.25 -6.92
CA GLU A 179 9.01 -19.56 -6.78
C GLU A 179 7.53 -19.44 -7.14
N ILE A 180 6.81 -18.42 -6.64
CA ILE A 180 5.36 -18.29 -6.78
C ILE A 180 4.97 -17.68 -8.13
N ALA A 181 5.65 -16.62 -8.54
CA ALA A 181 5.28 -15.83 -9.72
C ALA A 181 6.15 -16.13 -10.95
N GLY A 182 7.37 -16.60 -10.74
CA GLY A 182 8.38 -16.73 -11.79
C GLY A 182 9.11 -15.41 -12.08
N CYS A 183 10.19 -15.51 -12.86
CA CYS A 183 11.08 -14.35 -13.09
C CYS A 183 10.51 -13.28 -14.04
N ASN A 184 9.48 -13.59 -14.82
CA ASN A 184 8.96 -12.72 -15.89
C ASN A 184 7.52 -12.25 -15.66
N ALA A 185 6.92 -12.57 -14.52
CA ALA A 185 5.55 -12.17 -14.22
C ALA A 185 5.46 -10.67 -13.87
N PRO A 186 4.30 -10.04 -14.10
CA PRO A 186 3.99 -8.76 -13.50
C PRO A 186 3.83 -8.92 -11.98
N VAL A 187 4.73 -8.31 -11.21
CA VAL A 187 4.77 -8.38 -9.74
C VAL A 187 4.75 -7.00 -9.13
N ILE A 188 3.99 -6.85 -8.07
CA ILE A 188 3.95 -5.68 -7.18
C ILE A 188 4.22 -6.21 -5.77
N LEU A 189 5.20 -5.63 -5.08
CA LEU A 189 5.54 -5.93 -3.70
C LEU A 189 5.39 -4.65 -2.87
N THR A 190 4.58 -4.71 -1.83
CA THR A 190 4.27 -3.60 -0.94
C THR A 190 4.54 -3.97 0.51
N GLY A 191 4.64 -2.98 1.36
CA GLY A 191 4.72 -3.23 2.80
C GLY A 191 5.43 -2.13 3.57
N ASP A 192 5.46 -2.34 4.87
CA ASP A 192 6.38 -1.72 5.80
C ASP A 192 7.62 -2.61 5.93
N PHE A 193 8.73 -2.13 5.40
CA PHE A 193 9.97 -2.89 5.36
C PHE A 193 10.85 -2.65 6.58
N ASN A 194 10.54 -1.63 7.39
CA ASN A 194 11.38 -1.19 8.50
C ASN A 194 12.85 -0.96 8.10
N VAL A 195 13.08 -0.67 6.83
CA VAL A 195 14.35 -0.23 6.24
C VAL A 195 14.07 0.90 5.27
N ASP A 196 14.91 1.91 5.27
CA ASP A 196 14.80 3.02 4.34
C ASP A 196 15.63 2.81 3.07
N GLN A 197 15.57 3.75 2.17
CA GLN A 197 16.25 3.72 0.88
C GLN A 197 17.78 3.78 0.97
N HIS A 198 18.34 4.05 2.14
CA HIS A 198 19.80 4.12 2.36
C HIS A 198 20.36 2.82 2.94
N ASP A 199 19.50 1.93 3.43
CA ASP A 199 19.91 0.65 4.03
C ASP A 199 20.37 -0.36 2.96
N GLU A 200 21.40 -1.15 3.27
CA GLU A 200 21.87 -2.23 2.38
C GLU A 200 20.80 -3.28 2.09
N ILE A 201 19.85 -3.51 3.02
CA ILE A 201 18.77 -4.47 2.87
C ILE A 201 17.79 -4.03 1.77
N TYR A 202 17.54 -2.73 1.62
CA TYR A 202 16.76 -2.18 0.51
C TYR A 202 17.37 -2.57 -0.86
N GLN A 203 18.70 -2.63 -0.95
CA GLN A 203 19.39 -3.00 -2.18
C GLN A 203 19.14 -4.46 -2.57
N ILE A 204 18.82 -5.36 -1.61
CA ILE A 204 18.46 -6.75 -1.93
C ILE A 204 17.24 -6.79 -2.86
N PHE A 205 16.27 -5.90 -2.68
CA PHE A 205 15.11 -5.82 -3.56
C PHE A 205 15.44 -5.15 -4.90
N THR A 206 16.11 -4.01 -4.89
CA THR A 206 16.39 -3.22 -6.10
C THR A 206 17.44 -3.85 -7.00
N GLN A 207 18.37 -4.62 -6.45
CA GLN A 207 19.41 -5.35 -7.19
C GLN A 207 19.03 -6.80 -7.51
N SER A 208 17.82 -7.25 -7.15
CA SER A 208 17.33 -8.61 -7.39
C SER A 208 17.20 -8.99 -8.88
N GLY A 209 17.21 -8.00 -9.78
CA GLY A 209 16.89 -8.16 -11.20
C GLY A 209 15.39 -8.36 -11.47
N LEU A 210 14.55 -8.44 -10.44
CA LEU A 210 13.10 -8.64 -10.53
C LEU A 210 12.31 -7.36 -10.31
N LEU A 211 12.76 -6.51 -9.41
CA LEU A 211 12.03 -5.39 -8.84
C LEU A 211 12.78 -4.08 -8.99
N LYS A 212 12.05 -3.01 -9.14
CA LYS A 212 12.52 -1.62 -9.04
C LYS A 212 11.64 -0.84 -8.09
N ASP A 213 12.23 0.13 -7.38
CA ASP A 213 11.47 1.03 -6.50
C ASP A 213 10.61 1.97 -7.34
N SER A 214 9.31 1.99 -7.04
CA SER A 214 8.36 2.87 -7.72
C SER A 214 8.65 4.36 -7.48
N TYR A 215 9.26 4.73 -6.36
CA TYR A 215 9.68 6.10 -6.10
C TYR A 215 10.71 6.57 -7.12
N THR A 216 11.79 5.81 -7.31
CA THR A 216 12.87 6.17 -8.24
C THR A 216 12.43 6.09 -9.70
N ALA A 217 11.52 5.15 -10.02
CA ALA A 217 11.02 4.92 -11.36
C ALA A 217 9.86 5.84 -11.78
N ALA A 218 9.29 6.61 -10.85
CA ALA A 218 8.13 7.46 -11.13
C ALA A 218 8.48 8.66 -12.02
N LYS A 219 7.61 8.92 -13.01
CA LYS A 219 7.70 10.13 -13.84
C LYS A 219 7.33 11.39 -13.04
N MET A 220 6.41 11.28 -12.09
CA MET A 220 5.98 12.36 -11.22
C MET A 220 5.89 11.86 -9.78
N ARG A 221 6.42 12.65 -8.85
CA ARG A 221 6.37 12.38 -7.41
C ARG A 221 5.70 13.52 -6.67
N PHE A 222 4.76 13.17 -5.81
CA PHE A 222 4.18 14.03 -4.79
C PHE A 222 4.54 13.42 -3.43
N ALA A 223 5.80 13.63 -3.01
CA ALA A 223 6.41 12.90 -1.90
C ALA A 223 7.65 13.65 -1.38
N GLU A 224 7.43 14.78 -0.71
CA GLU A 224 8.51 15.59 -0.11
C GLU A 224 8.97 15.07 1.25
N ASN A 225 8.26 14.08 1.81
CA ASN A 225 8.47 13.54 3.16
C ASN A 225 8.72 12.04 3.12
N GLY A 226 9.27 11.52 4.22
CA GLY A 226 9.30 10.09 4.50
C GLY A 226 7.93 9.52 4.87
N THR A 227 7.87 8.24 5.18
CA THR A 227 6.60 7.53 5.38
C THR A 227 6.21 7.35 6.84
N PHE A 228 7.14 7.49 7.80
CA PHE A 228 6.89 7.36 9.24
C PHE A 228 7.00 8.71 9.97
N GLN A 229 6.09 9.01 10.88
CA GLN A 229 6.06 10.27 11.63
C GLN A 229 5.65 10.12 13.12
N GLY A 230 5.29 8.91 13.59
CA GLY A 230 4.99 8.64 15.00
C GLY A 230 3.84 9.48 15.56
N PHE A 231 2.78 9.73 14.80
CA PHE A 231 1.65 10.63 15.13
C PHE A 231 2.04 12.11 15.33
N LYS A 232 3.22 12.53 14.88
CA LYS A 232 3.71 13.90 15.06
C LYS A 232 3.76 14.63 13.71
N SER A 233 2.70 15.33 13.37
CA SER A 233 2.57 16.06 12.10
C SER A 233 3.59 17.20 11.90
N SER A 234 4.32 17.57 12.95
CA SER A 234 5.38 18.59 12.90
C SER A 234 6.77 18.00 12.62
N LEU A 235 6.91 16.67 12.55
CA LEU A 235 8.18 16.02 12.25
C LEU A 235 8.25 15.65 10.76
N LEU A 236 9.40 15.90 10.17
CA LEU A 236 9.74 15.55 8.81
C LEU A 236 10.98 14.66 8.80
N THR A 237 10.95 13.61 8.00
CA THR A 237 12.11 12.81 7.61
C THR A 237 12.05 12.54 6.11
N ASP A 238 13.16 12.24 5.48
CA ASP A 238 13.22 11.74 4.10
C ASP A 238 13.28 10.21 4.03
N SER A 239 13.37 9.53 5.18
CA SER A 239 13.37 8.07 5.28
C SER A 239 12.00 7.49 4.91
N ARG A 240 11.99 6.69 3.85
CA ARG A 240 10.82 5.93 3.41
C ARG A 240 10.99 4.48 3.84
N ILE A 241 10.22 4.02 4.80
CA ILE A 241 10.23 2.62 5.26
C ILE A 241 9.06 1.80 4.70
N ASP A 242 8.06 2.49 4.16
CA ASP A 242 6.95 1.89 3.42
C ASP A 242 7.25 1.99 1.92
N HIS A 243 7.35 0.85 1.25
CA HIS A 243 7.77 0.80 -0.15
C HIS A 243 6.73 0.12 -1.05
N VAL A 244 6.73 0.53 -2.30
CA VAL A 244 6.05 -0.16 -3.40
C VAL A 244 7.11 -0.49 -4.45
N PHE A 245 7.49 -1.75 -4.54
CA PHE A 245 8.38 -2.25 -5.59
C PHE A 245 7.55 -2.88 -6.70
N VAL A 246 8.00 -2.70 -7.94
CA VAL A 246 7.30 -3.24 -9.11
C VAL A 246 8.27 -3.93 -10.07
N SER A 247 7.82 -4.97 -10.74
CA SER A 247 8.61 -5.60 -11.80
C SER A 247 8.75 -4.69 -13.03
N ASN A 248 9.70 -4.99 -13.92
CA ASN A 248 9.91 -4.23 -15.16
C ASN A 248 8.72 -4.26 -16.13
N LYS A 249 7.70 -5.06 -15.84
CA LYS A 249 6.43 -5.07 -16.57
C LYS A 249 5.54 -3.86 -16.32
N PHE A 250 5.91 -3.02 -15.34
CA PHE A 250 5.16 -1.81 -15.02
C PHE A 250 5.99 -0.55 -15.28
N GLN A 251 5.36 0.42 -15.91
CA GLN A 251 5.82 1.81 -15.94
C GLN A 251 5.15 2.54 -14.78
N VAL A 252 5.93 3.26 -14.00
CA VAL A 252 5.42 4.06 -12.88
C VAL A 252 5.15 5.48 -13.39
N ASN A 253 3.88 5.87 -13.41
CA ASN A 253 3.49 7.21 -13.85
C ASN A 253 3.54 8.22 -12.72
N GLN A 254 2.94 7.87 -11.58
CA GLN A 254 2.83 8.75 -10.43
C GLN A 254 3.12 7.96 -9.15
N TYR A 255 3.80 8.62 -8.22
CA TYR A 255 4.05 8.17 -6.86
C TYR A 255 3.67 9.29 -5.90
N GLY A 256 2.94 8.98 -4.83
CA GLY A 256 2.56 9.95 -3.81
C GLY A 256 2.63 9.37 -2.41
N ILE A 257 3.01 10.21 -1.45
CA ILE A 257 2.86 9.96 -0.02
C ILE A 257 1.75 10.89 0.44
N LEU A 258 0.64 10.32 0.94
CA LEU A 258 -0.52 11.10 1.35
C LEU A 258 -0.37 11.54 2.79
N THR A 259 -0.28 12.85 3.02
CA THR A 259 -0.08 13.45 4.35
C THR A 259 -1.37 13.95 4.99
N ASN A 260 -2.51 13.43 4.54
CA ASN A 260 -3.81 13.84 5.03
C ASN A 260 -3.99 13.52 6.51
N GLY A 261 -4.52 14.50 7.22
CA GLY A 261 -4.90 14.37 8.61
C GLY A 261 -6.37 14.70 8.84
N TYR A 262 -6.78 14.73 10.09
CA TYR A 262 -8.12 15.11 10.53
C TYR A 262 -8.06 16.05 11.74
N TRP A 263 -9.19 16.67 12.02
CA TRP A 263 -9.28 17.66 13.10
C TRP A 263 -10.17 17.13 14.23
N THR A 264 -9.69 17.29 15.46
CA THR A 264 -10.49 17.02 16.66
C THR A 264 -10.72 18.31 17.43
N GLU A 265 -11.80 18.37 18.19
CA GLU A 265 -12.09 19.54 19.02
C GLU A 265 -10.88 19.84 19.93
N GLY A 266 -10.43 21.07 19.88
CA GLY A 266 -9.47 21.64 20.81
C GLY A 266 -10.19 22.31 21.98
N THR A 267 -9.46 23.09 22.77
CA THR A 267 -10.08 24.02 23.72
C THR A 267 -10.88 25.03 22.91
N SER A 268 -12.18 25.09 23.15
CA SER A 268 -13.18 25.87 22.39
C SER A 268 -13.01 27.40 22.56
N ARG A 269 -11.87 27.93 22.10
CA ARG A 269 -11.70 29.38 21.97
C ARG A 269 -11.99 29.79 20.54
N GLU A 270 -12.94 30.70 20.37
CA GLU A 270 -13.03 31.48 19.15
C GLU A 270 -11.71 32.21 18.95
N VAL A 271 -11.09 32.01 17.80
CA VAL A 271 -9.88 32.75 17.44
C VAL A 271 -10.31 34.04 16.76
N SER A 272 -9.75 35.16 17.16
CA SER A 272 -9.98 36.45 16.49
C SER A 272 -9.63 36.33 15.01
N LYS A 273 -10.41 36.96 14.15
CA LYS A 273 -10.18 37.04 12.72
C LYS A 273 -8.77 37.52 12.43
N GLU A 274 -8.04 36.76 11.61
CA GLU A 274 -6.73 37.19 11.15
C GLU A 274 -6.82 37.85 9.76
N GLY A 275 -6.25 39.05 9.65
CA GLY A 275 -5.96 39.70 8.39
C GLY A 275 -7.16 39.96 7.48
N ALA A 276 -6.99 39.72 6.19
CA ALA A 276 -7.98 40.03 5.14
C ALA A 276 -9.06 38.92 4.95
N ALA A 277 -9.33 38.12 5.99
CA ALA A 277 -10.36 37.08 5.91
C ALA A 277 -11.75 37.74 5.77
N PRO A 278 -12.66 37.13 4.92
CA PRO A 278 -14.04 37.56 4.83
C PRO A 278 -14.74 37.60 6.20
N GLN A 279 -15.64 38.56 6.40
CA GLN A 279 -16.30 38.78 7.69
C GLN A 279 -17.18 37.60 8.12
N GLU A 280 -17.66 36.80 7.19
CA GLU A 280 -18.52 35.63 7.40
C GLU A 280 -17.76 34.43 7.96
N LEU A 281 -16.41 34.41 7.88
CA LEU A 281 -15.60 33.30 8.37
C LEU A 281 -15.44 33.37 9.89
N ASN A 282 -15.75 32.26 10.56
CA ASN A 282 -15.50 32.06 11.98
C ASN A 282 -14.44 30.96 12.14
N PHE A 283 -13.33 31.29 12.76
CA PHE A 283 -12.27 30.35 13.06
C PHE A 283 -12.45 29.78 14.48
N ARG A 284 -12.20 28.47 14.59
CA ARG A 284 -12.13 27.78 15.88
C ARG A 284 -10.80 27.06 15.98
N GLN A 285 -10.29 26.93 17.18
CA GLN A 285 -9.05 26.19 17.41
C GLN A 285 -9.34 24.71 17.51
N TYR A 286 -8.70 23.91 16.63
CA TYR A 286 -8.76 22.46 16.60
C TYR A 286 -7.36 21.86 16.76
N VAL A 287 -7.30 20.59 17.14
CA VAL A 287 -6.07 19.80 17.13
C VAL A 287 -6.01 18.99 15.86
N HIS A 288 -4.98 19.23 15.03
CA HIS A 288 -4.70 18.40 13.86
C HIS A 288 -4.11 17.06 14.30
N ARG A 289 -4.67 15.97 13.81
CA ARG A 289 -4.25 14.59 14.09
C ARG A 289 -4.04 13.80 12.80
N LEU A 290 -3.21 12.77 12.91
CA LEU A 290 -2.93 11.85 11.82
C LEU A 290 -3.66 10.51 12.06
N PRO A 291 -4.20 9.87 11.00
CA PRO A 291 -4.97 8.64 11.15
C PRO A 291 -4.10 7.39 11.42
N SER A 292 -2.79 7.46 11.15
CA SER A 292 -1.77 6.46 11.51
C SER A 292 -0.47 7.18 11.85
N ASP A 293 0.48 6.48 12.46
CA ASP A 293 1.87 6.92 12.63
C ASP A 293 2.72 6.75 11.37
N HIS A 294 2.14 6.16 10.32
CA HIS A 294 2.67 6.11 8.96
C HIS A 294 1.78 6.91 8.00
N TYR A 295 2.36 7.32 6.88
CA TYR A 295 1.64 7.86 5.74
C TYR A 295 1.42 6.81 4.66
N PRO A 296 0.25 6.72 4.02
CA PRO A 296 0.04 5.80 2.91
C PRO A 296 0.85 6.21 1.68
N VAL A 297 1.39 5.21 1.00
CA VAL A 297 2.06 5.35 -0.30
C VAL A 297 1.11 4.90 -1.39
N MET A 298 0.91 5.74 -2.40
CA MET A 298 0.02 5.48 -3.54
C MET A 298 0.76 5.61 -4.87
N VAL A 299 0.54 4.65 -5.78
CA VAL A 299 1.28 4.55 -7.03
C VAL A 299 0.36 4.24 -8.21
N LYS A 300 0.45 5.04 -9.28
CA LYS A 300 -0.26 4.79 -10.54
C LYS A 300 0.68 4.15 -11.55
N LEU A 301 0.29 2.98 -12.00
CA LEU A 301 1.08 2.09 -12.86
C LEU A 301 0.42 1.91 -14.23
N ASN A 302 1.24 1.79 -15.28
CA ASN A 302 0.83 1.25 -16.56
C ASN A 302 1.53 -0.07 -16.81
N TYR A 303 0.78 -1.10 -17.19
CA TYR A 303 1.36 -2.37 -17.61
C TYR A 303 1.96 -2.21 -19.03
N GLN A 304 3.18 -2.72 -19.18
CA GLN A 304 3.90 -2.81 -20.45
C GLN A 304 3.89 -4.28 -20.92
N LYS A 305 3.33 -4.51 -22.10
CA LYS A 305 3.31 -5.84 -22.72
C LYS A 305 4.71 -6.31 -23.14
#